data_51b7e3dd8ad4c0c093559749733a9981
#
_entry.id   51b7e3dd8ad4c0c093559749733a9981
#
_cell.length_a   1.000
_cell.length_b   1.000
_cell.length_c   1.000
_cell.angle_alpha   90.00
_cell.angle_beta   90.00
_cell.angle_gamma   90.00
#
_symmetry.space_group_name_H-M   'P 1'
#
loop_
_entity.id
_entity.type
_entity.pdbx_description
1 polymer ?
#
loop_
_entity_poly.entity_id
_entity_poly.type
_entity_poly.pdbx_seq_one_letter_code
_entity_poly.pdbx_strand_id
1 'polypeptide(L)'
;MTAGQPAHSIEMDHATLGPSVAIYDDRRGAQRHFLMAVVMAAGGILGLLVGGNDLRTGEIATAVVLLVAGVALLSYGVTEVRATVRRLGTPVRLVVGEGGFEDLSMAGPIAWDEVESIGFEKVGRGQPGAVRVQLRAPREFADLHGLSRQARLMLRINNGGLYLARGARMPAADVLDLMSDRLAGHLRSRKPPAAPAQRIRRRTSRH
;
A
#
# COMPACT_ATOMS: atom_id res chain seq x y z
N MET A 1 14.13 1.96 -32.95
CA MET A 1 14.57 3.15 -32.19
C MET A 1 13.34 3.88 -31.69
N THR A 2 12.85 3.49 -30.53
CA THR A 2 11.68 4.11 -29.85
C THR A 2 12.25 4.97 -28.73
N ALA A 3 12.08 6.29 -28.89
CA ALA A 3 12.51 7.30 -27.94
C ALA A 3 11.87 7.04 -26.57
N GLY A 4 12.73 6.96 -25.53
CA GLY A 4 12.32 6.84 -24.16
C GLY A 4 11.47 8.07 -23.77
N GLN A 5 10.26 7.84 -23.30
CA GLN A 5 9.50 8.85 -22.62
C GLN A 5 10.30 9.31 -21.38
N PRO A 6 10.50 10.62 -21.20
CA PRO A 6 11.12 11.12 -19.99
C PRO A 6 10.25 10.69 -18.80
N ALA A 7 10.92 10.17 -17.77
CA ALA A 7 10.29 9.95 -16.47
C ALA A 7 9.66 11.30 -16.05
N HIS A 8 8.35 11.41 -16.14
CA HIS A 8 7.62 12.47 -15.49
C HIS A 8 7.94 12.35 -14.00
N SER A 9 8.81 13.23 -13.54
CA SER A 9 8.86 13.59 -12.12
C SER A 9 7.45 14.07 -11.81
N ILE A 10 6.66 13.22 -11.18
CA ILE A 10 5.37 13.61 -10.62
C ILE A 10 5.75 14.55 -9.49
N GLU A 11 5.81 15.82 -9.80
CA GLU A 11 5.78 16.92 -8.84
C GLU A 11 4.40 16.83 -8.22
N MET A 12 4.33 16.06 -7.13
CA MET A 12 3.10 15.76 -6.44
C MET A 12 2.54 17.04 -5.87
N ASP A 13 1.39 17.42 -6.37
CA ASP A 13 0.65 18.58 -5.87
C ASP A 13 0.12 18.25 -4.46
N HIS A 14 1.01 18.32 -3.46
CA HIS A 14 0.67 18.16 -2.03
C HIS A 14 -0.38 19.22 -1.58
N ALA A 15 -0.69 20.20 -2.43
CA ALA A 15 -1.69 21.21 -2.16
C ALA A 15 -3.10 20.61 -1.96
N THR A 16 -3.38 19.44 -2.54
CA THR A 16 -4.71 18.78 -2.41
C THR A 16 -4.94 18.12 -1.06
N LEU A 17 -3.88 17.77 -0.32
CA LEU A 17 -3.99 17.09 0.98
C LEU A 17 -4.07 18.06 2.18
N GLY A 18 -3.77 19.36 1.99
CA GLY A 18 -3.70 20.32 3.09
C GLY A 18 -2.54 20.03 4.05
N PRO A 19 -2.58 20.50 5.32
CA PRO A 19 -1.58 20.19 6.33
C PRO A 19 -1.42 18.69 6.51
N SER A 20 -0.24 18.16 6.14
CA SER A 20 0.00 16.73 6.04
C SER A 20 1.16 16.26 6.93
N VAL A 21 1.09 15.00 7.36
CA VAL A 21 2.12 14.31 8.13
C VAL A 21 2.75 13.24 7.24
N ALA A 22 4.07 13.32 7.04
CA ALA A 22 4.82 12.34 6.28
C ALA A 22 5.30 11.20 7.21
N ILE A 23 5.04 9.96 6.84
CA ILE A 23 5.46 8.75 7.55
C ILE A 23 6.55 8.08 6.72
N TYR A 24 7.70 7.88 7.35
CA TYR A 24 8.90 7.37 6.69
C TYR A 24 8.98 5.84 6.75
N ASP A 25 9.64 5.25 5.76
CA ASP A 25 9.92 3.82 5.71
C ASP A 25 11.00 3.42 6.74
N ASP A 26 10.92 2.21 7.28
CA ASP A 26 11.97 1.65 8.14
C ASP A 26 13.13 1.15 7.27
N ARG A 27 14.19 1.97 7.19
CA ARG A 27 15.40 1.62 6.42
C ARG A 27 16.03 0.31 6.87
N ARG A 28 15.99 -0.03 8.16
CA ARG A 28 16.58 -1.29 8.67
C ARG A 28 15.76 -2.49 8.19
N GLY A 29 14.44 -2.38 8.25
CA GLY A 29 13.54 -3.37 7.67
C GLY A 29 13.76 -3.54 6.17
N ALA A 30 13.83 -2.44 5.43
CA ALA A 30 14.10 -2.45 3.98
C ALA A 30 15.45 -3.10 3.64
N GLN A 31 16.51 -2.83 4.40
CA GLN A 31 17.83 -3.45 4.21
C GLN A 31 17.80 -4.97 4.44
N ARG A 32 17.07 -5.45 5.47
CA ARG A 32 16.90 -6.89 5.71
C ARG A 32 16.15 -7.57 4.56
N HIS A 33 15.08 -6.95 4.09
CA HIS A 33 14.32 -7.46 2.93
C HIS A 33 15.20 -7.48 1.67
N PHE A 34 16.02 -6.45 1.45
CA PHE A 34 16.98 -6.42 0.35
C PHE A 34 17.97 -7.58 0.42
N LEU A 35 18.57 -7.81 1.59
CA LEU A 35 19.52 -8.91 1.77
C LEU A 35 18.86 -10.27 1.50
N MET A 36 17.64 -10.49 2.04
CA MET A 36 16.88 -11.71 1.79
C MET A 36 16.56 -11.89 0.31
N ALA A 37 16.17 -10.83 -0.39
CA ALA A 37 15.88 -10.87 -1.82
C ALA A 37 17.12 -11.22 -2.65
N VAL A 38 18.29 -10.69 -2.28
CA VAL A 38 19.57 -11.03 -2.93
C VAL A 38 19.93 -12.49 -2.69
N VAL A 39 19.76 -13.01 -1.46
CA VAL A 39 19.99 -14.41 -1.14
C VAL A 39 19.06 -15.33 -1.94
N MET A 40 17.78 -14.97 -2.05
CA MET A 40 16.81 -15.72 -2.87
C MET A 40 17.18 -15.72 -4.35
N ALA A 41 17.57 -14.56 -4.89
CA ALA A 41 18.03 -14.47 -6.29
C ALA A 41 19.28 -15.32 -6.55
N ALA A 42 20.26 -15.27 -5.63
CA ALA A 42 21.48 -16.10 -5.73
C ALA A 42 21.15 -17.60 -5.63
N GLY A 43 20.25 -18.00 -4.72
CA GLY A 43 19.75 -19.37 -4.63
C GLY A 43 19.02 -19.82 -5.89
N GLY A 44 18.28 -18.92 -6.51
CA GLY A 44 17.63 -19.17 -7.80
C GLY A 44 18.64 -19.43 -8.93
N ILE A 45 19.68 -18.62 -9.02
CA ILE A 45 20.78 -18.84 -10.01
C ILE A 45 21.46 -20.18 -9.77
N LEU A 46 21.79 -20.50 -8.51
CA LEU A 46 22.43 -21.77 -8.18
C LEU A 46 21.52 -22.95 -8.55
N GLY A 47 20.24 -22.89 -8.26
CA GLY A 47 19.25 -23.92 -8.65
C GLY A 47 19.19 -24.13 -10.17
N LEU A 48 19.29 -23.05 -10.96
CA LEU A 48 19.33 -23.14 -12.42
C LEU A 48 20.63 -23.79 -12.92
N LEU A 49 21.76 -23.45 -12.31
CA LEU A 49 23.07 -24.03 -12.70
C LEU A 49 23.14 -25.53 -12.39
N VAL A 50 22.72 -25.95 -11.18
CA VAL A 50 22.72 -27.34 -10.76
C VAL A 50 21.69 -28.14 -11.58
N GLY A 51 20.47 -27.65 -11.72
CA GLY A 51 19.43 -28.30 -12.53
C GLY A 51 19.83 -28.44 -14.01
N GLY A 52 20.53 -27.43 -14.56
CA GLY A 52 21.09 -27.51 -15.92
C GLY A 52 22.21 -28.59 -16.06
N ASN A 53 23.01 -28.79 -15.01
CA ASN A 53 24.00 -29.85 -14.95
C ASN A 53 23.34 -31.24 -14.84
N ASP A 54 22.32 -31.39 -13.98
CA ASP A 54 21.58 -32.65 -13.78
C ASP A 54 20.86 -33.11 -15.06
N LEU A 55 20.39 -32.17 -15.89
CA LEU A 55 19.87 -32.48 -17.22
C LEU A 55 20.93 -33.13 -18.13
N ARG A 56 22.20 -32.70 -18.03
CA ARG A 56 23.30 -33.26 -18.84
C ARG A 56 23.70 -34.65 -18.34
N THR A 57 23.56 -34.94 -17.05
CA THR A 57 23.87 -36.24 -16.44
C THR A 57 22.72 -37.23 -16.53
N GLY A 58 21.56 -36.82 -17.04
CA GLY A 58 20.38 -37.69 -17.22
C GLY A 58 19.45 -37.79 -16.01
N GLU A 59 19.67 -36.99 -14.94
CA GLU A 59 18.82 -36.95 -13.76
C GLU A 59 17.62 -36.01 -13.98
N ILE A 60 16.73 -36.36 -14.90
CA ILE A 60 15.67 -35.48 -15.42
C ILE A 60 14.73 -35.03 -14.32
N ALA A 61 14.31 -35.89 -13.38
CA ALA A 61 13.35 -35.54 -12.34
C ALA A 61 13.91 -34.47 -11.39
N THR A 62 15.15 -34.63 -10.91
CA THR A 62 15.84 -33.68 -10.04
C THR A 62 16.08 -32.36 -10.76
N ALA A 63 16.52 -32.42 -12.00
CA ALA A 63 16.75 -31.26 -12.85
C ALA A 63 15.50 -30.40 -13.03
N VAL A 64 14.35 -31.00 -13.34
CA VAL A 64 13.08 -30.26 -13.51
C VAL A 64 12.68 -29.56 -12.23
N VAL A 65 12.76 -30.21 -11.08
CA VAL A 65 12.43 -29.60 -9.78
C VAL A 65 13.34 -28.39 -9.49
N LEU A 66 14.65 -28.56 -9.68
CA LEU A 66 15.63 -27.49 -9.43
C LEU A 66 15.47 -26.31 -10.39
N LEU A 67 15.16 -26.59 -11.66
CA LEU A 67 14.92 -25.53 -12.65
C LEU A 67 13.65 -24.73 -12.31
N VAL A 68 12.54 -25.39 -11.99
CA VAL A 68 11.28 -24.71 -11.63
C VAL A 68 11.47 -23.90 -10.34
N ALA A 69 12.07 -24.48 -9.31
CA ALA A 69 12.37 -23.79 -8.06
C ALA A 69 13.34 -22.61 -8.29
N GLY A 70 14.38 -22.81 -9.12
CA GLY A 70 15.35 -21.78 -9.46
C GLY A 70 14.71 -20.59 -10.16
N VAL A 71 13.83 -20.83 -11.15
CA VAL A 71 13.09 -19.75 -11.84
C VAL A 71 12.17 -19.01 -10.86
N ALA A 72 11.47 -19.73 -10.00
CA ALA A 72 10.56 -19.12 -9.03
C ALA A 72 11.32 -18.21 -8.03
N LEU A 73 12.42 -18.71 -7.45
CA LEU A 73 13.25 -17.96 -6.50
C LEU A 73 13.92 -16.75 -7.17
N LEU A 74 14.45 -16.91 -8.39
CA LEU A 74 15.07 -15.82 -9.12
C LEU A 74 14.04 -14.72 -9.44
N SER A 75 12.86 -15.11 -9.94
CA SER A 75 11.79 -14.18 -10.27
C SER A 75 11.33 -13.41 -9.03
N TYR A 76 11.14 -14.10 -7.91
CA TYR A 76 10.79 -13.48 -6.64
C TYR A 76 11.90 -12.54 -6.15
N GLY A 77 13.15 -12.99 -6.12
CA GLY A 77 14.29 -12.19 -5.68
C GLY A 77 14.45 -10.91 -6.52
N VAL A 78 14.36 -11.01 -7.85
CA VAL A 78 14.46 -9.83 -8.73
C VAL A 78 13.33 -8.83 -8.51
N THR A 79 12.10 -9.31 -8.33
CA THR A 79 10.95 -8.43 -8.07
C THR A 79 11.08 -7.71 -6.73
N GLU A 80 11.51 -8.41 -5.69
CA GLU A 80 11.73 -7.81 -4.36
C GLU A 80 12.92 -6.83 -4.34
N VAL A 81 14.01 -7.14 -5.04
CA VAL A 81 15.14 -6.20 -5.20
C VAL A 81 14.67 -4.91 -5.86
N ARG A 82 13.94 -5.00 -6.98
CA ARG A 82 13.39 -3.81 -7.67
C ARG A 82 12.45 -3.00 -6.78
N ALA A 83 11.57 -3.67 -6.05
CA ALA A 83 10.65 -3.02 -5.11
C ALA A 83 11.42 -2.30 -4.00
N THR A 84 12.45 -2.96 -3.44
CA THR A 84 13.25 -2.38 -2.34
C THR A 84 14.11 -1.22 -2.81
N VAL A 85 14.73 -1.31 -3.99
CA VAL A 85 15.50 -0.18 -4.58
C VAL A 85 14.61 1.04 -4.78
N ARG A 86 13.39 0.86 -5.28
CA ARG A 86 12.42 1.97 -5.39
C ARG A 86 12.10 2.56 -4.01
N ARG A 87 11.89 1.75 -2.98
CA ARG A 87 11.63 2.21 -1.60
C ARG A 87 12.81 2.97 -0.99
N LEU A 88 14.02 2.56 -1.26
CA LEU A 88 15.23 3.27 -0.78
C LEU A 88 15.38 4.65 -1.43
N GLY A 89 14.90 4.81 -2.66
CA GLY A 89 14.90 6.10 -3.38
C GLY A 89 13.84 7.10 -2.87
N THR A 90 12.76 6.63 -2.26
CA THR A 90 11.68 7.46 -1.70
C THR A 90 11.52 7.17 -0.21
N PRO A 91 12.15 7.95 0.69
CA PRO A 91 12.12 7.69 2.13
C PRO A 91 10.72 7.87 2.74
N VAL A 92 9.86 8.65 2.12
CA VAL A 92 8.46 8.83 2.54
C VAL A 92 7.63 7.67 2.04
N ARG A 93 6.90 7.02 2.92
CA ARG A 93 6.03 5.89 2.60
C ARG A 93 4.57 6.28 2.45
N LEU A 94 4.09 7.03 3.42
CA LEU A 94 2.69 7.42 3.52
C LEU A 94 2.62 8.89 3.91
N VAL A 95 1.78 9.63 3.24
CA VAL A 95 1.44 11.02 3.57
C VAL A 95 -0.02 11.05 3.99
N VAL A 96 -0.31 11.56 5.19
CA VAL A 96 -1.68 11.67 5.72
C VAL A 96 -2.02 13.14 5.88
N GLY A 97 -3.03 13.61 5.16
CA GLY A 97 -3.51 14.98 5.17
C GLY A 97 -4.98 15.13 5.59
N GLU A 98 -5.48 16.35 5.55
CA GLU A 98 -6.89 16.67 5.88
C GLU A 98 -7.86 16.17 4.81
N GLY A 99 -7.47 16.21 3.53
CA GLY A 99 -8.30 15.78 2.40
C GLY A 99 -8.26 14.27 2.11
N GLY A 100 -7.24 13.57 2.60
CA GLY A 100 -7.00 12.16 2.29
C GLY A 100 -5.62 11.70 2.70
N PHE A 101 -5.17 10.63 2.09
CA PHE A 101 -3.81 10.09 2.27
C PHE A 101 -3.23 9.59 0.96
N GLU A 102 -1.91 9.46 0.92
CA GLU A 102 -1.19 8.92 -0.22
C GLU A 102 -0.16 7.90 0.24
N ASP A 103 -0.29 6.66 -0.22
CA ASP A 103 0.76 5.64 -0.11
C ASP A 103 1.57 5.65 -1.41
N LEU A 104 2.83 6.05 -1.34
CA LEU A 104 3.72 6.17 -2.50
C LEU A 104 3.99 4.84 -3.22
N SER A 105 3.55 3.72 -2.67
CA SER A 105 3.53 2.42 -3.37
C SER A 105 2.31 2.25 -4.28
N MET A 106 1.33 3.15 -4.20
CA MET A 106 0.09 3.15 -4.97
C MET A 106 0.05 4.27 -6.02
N ALA A 107 -0.98 4.27 -6.84
CA ALA A 107 -1.10 5.18 -7.98
C ALA A 107 -1.83 6.49 -7.61
N GLY A 108 -1.35 7.23 -6.61
CA GLY A 108 -1.83 8.57 -6.29
C GLY A 108 -2.61 8.71 -4.98
N PRO A 109 -3.04 9.94 -4.65
CA PRO A 109 -3.73 10.24 -3.40
C PRO A 109 -5.14 9.62 -3.35
N ILE A 110 -5.55 9.20 -2.16
CA ILE A 110 -6.85 8.60 -1.86
C ILE A 110 -7.61 9.58 -0.98
N ALA A 111 -8.76 10.04 -1.44
CA ALA A 111 -9.61 10.96 -0.67
C ALA A 111 -10.33 10.23 0.47
N TRP A 112 -10.58 10.92 1.58
CA TRP A 112 -11.36 10.36 2.68
C TRP A 112 -12.77 9.93 2.29
N ASP A 113 -13.31 10.49 1.20
CA ASP A 113 -14.63 10.12 0.67
C ASP A 113 -14.68 8.72 0.05
N GLU A 114 -13.54 8.23 -0.41
CA GLU A 114 -13.39 6.89 -0.99
C GLU A 114 -13.26 5.83 0.10
N VAL A 115 -13.03 6.26 1.36
CA VAL A 115 -12.83 5.38 2.51
C VAL A 115 -14.16 5.06 3.19
N GLU A 116 -14.43 3.79 3.40
CA GLU A 116 -15.58 3.29 4.16
C GLU A 116 -15.23 3.15 5.65
N SER A 117 -14.09 2.50 5.93
CA SER A 117 -13.62 2.27 7.30
C SER A 117 -12.11 2.09 7.35
N ILE A 118 -11.54 2.32 8.53
CA ILE A 118 -10.13 2.09 8.82
C ILE A 118 -10.05 1.18 10.04
N GLY A 119 -9.15 0.22 10.02
CA GLY A 119 -8.97 -0.71 11.12
C GLY A 119 -7.55 -1.26 11.20
N PHE A 120 -7.26 -1.93 12.31
CA PHE A 120 -5.99 -2.63 12.53
C PHE A 120 -6.15 -4.11 12.20
N GLU A 121 -5.23 -4.64 11.40
CA GLU A 121 -5.21 -6.06 11.08
C GLU A 121 -3.83 -6.67 11.33
N LYS A 122 -3.81 -7.78 12.07
CA LYS A 122 -2.59 -8.57 12.27
C LYS A 122 -2.39 -9.47 11.06
N VAL A 123 -1.32 -9.23 10.32
CA VAL A 123 -0.99 -10.01 9.12
C VAL A 123 -0.02 -11.13 9.49
N GLY A 124 -0.57 -12.26 9.92
CA GLY A 124 0.20 -13.46 10.26
C GLY A 124 0.81 -13.46 11.68
N ARG A 125 1.31 -14.65 12.12
CA ARG A 125 2.01 -14.77 13.41
C ARG A 125 3.38 -14.12 13.33
N GLY A 126 3.68 -13.21 14.27
CA GLY A 126 4.99 -12.54 14.38
C GLY A 126 5.27 -11.44 13.36
N GLN A 127 4.32 -11.09 12.50
CA GLN A 127 4.45 -9.94 11.62
C GLN A 127 3.91 -8.66 12.28
N PRO A 128 4.52 -7.49 12.00
CA PRO A 128 3.96 -6.22 12.44
C PRO A 128 2.56 -6.06 11.86
N GLY A 129 1.66 -5.52 12.66
CA GLY A 129 0.31 -5.21 12.20
C GLY A 129 0.32 -4.20 11.04
N ALA A 130 -0.76 -4.16 10.31
CA ALA A 130 -0.97 -3.20 9.23
C ALA A 130 -2.26 -2.42 9.48
N VAL A 131 -2.33 -1.20 8.97
CA VAL A 131 -3.57 -0.44 8.89
C VAL A 131 -4.32 -0.94 7.66
N ARG A 132 -5.52 -1.46 7.86
CA ARG A 132 -6.42 -1.82 6.78
C ARG A 132 -7.38 -0.67 6.51
N VAL A 133 -7.38 -0.18 5.30
CA VAL A 133 -8.34 0.80 4.81
C VAL A 133 -9.33 0.09 3.90
N GLN A 134 -10.59 0.08 4.26
CA GLN A 134 -11.66 -0.45 3.44
C GLN A 134 -12.16 0.64 2.50
N LEU A 135 -12.19 0.36 1.21
CA LEU A 135 -12.71 1.28 0.21
C LEU A 135 -14.22 1.11 0.04
N ARG A 136 -14.92 2.23 -0.13
CA ARG A 136 -16.38 2.30 -0.31
C ARG A 136 -16.83 1.69 -1.63
N ALA A 137 -16.12 1.99 -2.72
CA ALA A 137 -16.41 1.50 -4.06
C ALA A 137 -15.13 0.98 -4.75
N PRO A 138 -14.62 -0.24 -4.38
CA PRO A 138 -13.31 -0.72 -4.83
C PRO A 138 -13.14 -0.84 -6.35
N ARG A 139 -14.23 -1.10 -7.08
CA ARG A 139 -14.19 -1.21 -8.55
C ARG A 139 -14.02 0.16 -9.20
N GLU A 140 -14.84 1.12 -8.81
CA GLU A 140 -14.78 2.50 -9.30
C GLU A 140 -13.44 3.14 -8.95
N PHE A 141 -12.94 2.91 -7.72
CA PHE A 141 -11.60 3.30 -7.31
C PHE A 141 -10.52 2.75 -8.25
N ALA A 142 -10.57 1.46 -8.58
CA ALA A 142 -9.59 0.82 -9.44
C ALA A 142 -9.60 1.40 -10.88
N ASP A 143 -10.76 1.83 -11.37
CA ASP A 143 -10.91 2.44 -12.68
C ASP A 143 -10.45 3.91 -12.67
N LEU A 144 -10.84 4.68 -11.65
CA LEU A 144 -10.48 6.09 -11.49
C LEU A 144 -8.98 6.28 -11.36
N HIS A 145 -8.32 5.46 -10.53
CA HIS A 145 -6.88 5.52 -10.29
C HIS A 145 -6.03 4.72 -11.30
N GLY A 146 -6.63 4.17 -12.35
CA GLY A 146 -5.92 3.46 -13.41
C GLY A 146 -5.09 2.28 -12.91
N LEU A 147 -5.55 1.55 -11.90
CA LEU A 147 -4.77 0.48 -11.26
C LEU A 147 -4.39 -0.62 -12.26
N SER A 148 -3.16 -1.13 -12.12
CA SER A 148 -2.67 -2.27 -12.89
C SER A 148 -3.52 -3.53 -12.65
N ARG A 149 -3.48 -4.49 -13.58
CA ARG A 149 -4.21 -5.78 -13.43
C ARG A 149 -3.86 -6.49 -12.12
N GLN A 150 -2.59 -6.46 -11.73
CA GLN A 150 -2.12 -7.08 -10.48
C GLN A 150 -2.68 -6.35 -9.25
N ALA A 151 -2.67 -5.00 -9.23
CA ALA A 151 -3.23 -4.23 -8.14
C ALA A 151 -4.75 -4.44 -8.02
N ARG A 152 -5.48 -4.51 -9.13
CA ARG A 152 -6.92 -4.84 -9.16
C ARG A 152 -7.20 -6.24 -8.60
N LEU A 153 -6.35 -7.23 -8.95
CA LEU A 153 -6.47 -8.58 -8.40
C LEU A 153 -6.25 -8.59 -6.88
N MET A 154 -5.20 -7.91 -6.39
CA MET A 154 -4.93 -7.80 -4.95
C MET A 154 -6.06 -7.09 -4.21
N LEU A 155 -6.62 -6.00 -4.77
CA LEU A 155 -7.76 -5.32 -4.19
C LEU A 155 -9.00 -6.24 -4.10
N ARG A 156 -9.22 -7.08 -5.11
CA ARG A 156 -10.31 -8.07 -5.11
C ARG A 156 -10.08 -9.20 -4.08
N ILE A 157 -8.86 -9.75 -4.00
CA ILE A 157 -8.49 -10.79 -3.01
C ILE A 157 -8.65 -10.26 -1.59
N ASN A 158 -8.29 -9.00 -1.34
CA ASN A 158 -8.41 -8.34 -0.05
C ASN A 158 -9.82 -7.77 0.21
N ASN A 159 -10.79 -8.16 -0.58
CA ASN A 159 -12.19 -7.72 -0.46
C ASN A 159 -12.35 -6.18 -0.39
N GLY A 160 -11.64 -5.48 -1.25
CA GLY A 160 -11.63 -4.02 -1.31
C GLY A 160 -10.77 -3.32 -0.25
N GLY A 161 -10.01 -4.08 0.54
CA GLY A 161 -9.11 -3.55 1.57
C GLY A 161 -7.72 -3.24 1.04
N LEU A 162 -7.17 -2.10 1.46
CA LEU A 162 -5.79 -1.70 1.26
C LEU A 162 -5.02 -1.87 2.57
N TYR A 163 -3.80 -2.39 2.49
CA TYR A 163 -2.93 -2.58 3.66
C TYR A 163 -1.79 -1.57 3.63
N LEU A 164 -1.84 -0.62 4.55
CA LEU A 164 -0.90 0.48 4.67
C LEU A 164 0.09 0.27 5.81
N ALA A 165 1.13 1.08 5.83
CA ALA A 165 2.13 1.17 6.91
C ALA A 165 2.89 -0.13 7.22
N ARG A 166 2.89 -1.13 6.34
CA ARG A 166 3.77 -2.29 6.48
C ARG A 166 5.22 -1.84 6.32
N GLY A 167 6.02 -2.00 7.37
CA GLY A 167 7.42 -1.59 7.38
C GLY A 167 7.63 -0.08 7.51
N ALA A 168 6.63 0.68 7.90
CA ALA A 168 6.78 2.08 8.28
C ALA A 168 7.56 2.19 9.60
N ARG A 169 8.30 3.29 9.75
CA ARG A 169 9.04 3.60 10.99
C ARG A 169 8.08 3.89 12.16
N MET A 170 6.91 4.45 11.85
CA MET A 170 5.84 4.68 12.81
C MET A 170 5.08 3.36 13.06
N PRO A 171 4.81 2.98 14.32
CA PRO A 171 3.98 1.82 14.63
C PRO A 171 2.61 1.89 13.95
N ALA A 172 2.08 0.76 13.47
CA ALA A 172 0.81 0.75 12.75
C ALA A 172 -0.38 1.23 13.62
N ALA A 173 -0.29 1.10 14.94
CA ALA A 173 -1.29 1.65 15.86
C ALA A 173 -1.31 3.18 15.81
N ASP A 174 -0.14 3.83 15.87
CA ASP A 174 -0.04 5.29 15.83
C ASP A 174 -0.48 5.84 14.46
N VAL A 175 -0.20 5.10 13.37
CA VAL A 175 -0.71 5.43 12.04
C VAL A 175 -2.22 5.33 11.98
N LEU A 176 -2.80 4.28 12.60
CA LEU A 176 -4.24 4.11 12.69
C LEU A 176 -4.90 5.27 13.43
N ASP A 177 -4.34 5.66 14.59
CA ASP A 177 -4.87 6.77 15.40
C ASP A 177 -4.83 8.07 14.60
N LEU A 178 -3.69 8.39 13.95
CA LEU A 178 -3.54 9.56 13.10
C LEU A 178 -4.59 9.57 11.95
N MET A 179 -4.74 8.47 11.24
CA MET A 179 -5.68 8.37 10.13
C MET A 179 -7.14 8.44 10.60
N SER A 180 -7.44 7.83 11.74
CA SER A 180 -8.78 7.85 12.35
C SER A 180 -9.18 9.26 12.77
N ASP A 181 -8.25 10.02 13.37
CA ASP A 181 -8.47 11.41 13.77
C ASP A 181 -8.74 12.30 12.55
N ARG A 182 -7.97 12.13 11.47
CA ARG A 182 -8.15 12.88 10.22
C ARG A 182 -9.49 12.55 9.54
N LEU A 183 -9.84 11.27 9.45
CA LEU A 183 -11.13 10.84 8.92
C LEU A 183 -12.30 11.39 9.75
N ALA A 184 -12.21 11.33 11.09
CA ALA A 184 -13.22 11.88 11.97
C ALA A 184 -13.35 13.41 11.83
N GLY A 185 -12.24 14.12 11.65
CA GLY A 185 -12.20 15.56 11.33
C GLY A 185 -12.93 15.85 10.03
N HIS A 186 -12.62 15.13 8.98
CA HIS A 186 -13.27 15.25 7.66
C HIS A 186 -14.78 15.03 7.73
N LEU A 187 -15.22 13.97 8.42
CA LEU A 187 -16.65 13.67 8.58
C LEU A 187 -17.39 14.75 9.38
N ARG A 188 -16.71 15.35 10.37
CA ARG A 188 -17.29 16.47 11.15
C ARG A 188 -17.46 17.74 10.33
N SER A 189 -16.49 18.05 9.47
CA SER A 189 -16.54 19.24 8.60
C SER A 189 -17.65 19.16 7.55
N ARG A 190 -18.05 17.95 7.15
CA ARG A 190 -19.15 17.71 6.20
C ARG A 190 -20.54 17.70 6.83
N LYS A 191 -20.65 17.52 8.14
CA LYS A 191 -21.95 17.59 8.78
C LYS A 191 -22.48 19.02 8.68
N PRO A 192 -23.61 19.28 7.97
CA PRO A 192 -24.17 20.61 7.90
C PRO A 192 -24.38 21.13 9.32
N PRO A 193 -24.13 22.44 9.57
CA PRO A 193 -24.36 23.01 10.88
C PRO A 193 -25.79 22.65 11.31
N ALA A 194 -25.91 22.08 12.51
CA ALA A 194 -27.21 21.66 13.05
C ALA A 194 -28.18 22.84 12.85
N ALA A 195 -29.27 22.59 12.14
CA ALA A 195 -30.28 23.63 11.92
C ALA A 195 -30.60 24.28 13.27
N PRO A 196 -30.57 25.62 13.36
CA PRO A 196 -30.83 26.31 14.62
C PRO A 196 -32.14 25.80 15.19
N ALA A 197 -32.09 25.29 16.42
CA ALA A 197 -33.23 24.72 17.09
C ALA A 197 -34.40 25.73 16.94
N GLN A 198 -35.40 25.35 16.15
CA GLN A 198 -36.59 26.17 16.02
C GLN A 198 -37.16 26.36 17.42
N ARG A 199 -36.94 27.53 17.97
CA ARG A 199 -37.63 27.98 19.20
C ARG A 199 -39.11 27.90 18.91
N ILE A 200 -39.73 26.80 19.34
CA ILE A 200 -41.18 26.68 19.38
C ILE A 200 -41.65 27.80 20.31
N ARG A 201 -42.04 28.95 19.74
CA ARG A 201 -42.79 29.97 20.45
C ARG A 201 -44.13 29.36 20.83
N ARG A 202 -44.19 28.80 22.03
CA ARG A 202 -45.49 28.50 22.68
C ARG A 202 -46.25 29.80 22.77
N ARG A 203 -47.17 30.01 21.83
CA ARG A 203 -48.19 31.01 21.92
C ARG A 203 -49.07 30.59 23.10
N THR A 204 -48.86 31.18 24.26
CA THR A 204 -49.85 31.15 25.36
C THR A 204 -51.04 31.97 24.92
N SER A 205 -52.08 31.30 24.39
CA SER A 205 -53.40 31.88 24.27
C SER A 205 -53.99 32.04 25.67
N ARG A 206 -54.02 33.27 26.13
CA ARG A 206 -54.89 33.67 27.26
C ARG A 206 -56.29 33.77 26.72
N HIS A 207 -57.18 32.99 27.28
CA HIS A 207 -58.64 33.27 27.42
C HIS A 207 -58.92 33.72 28.83
#